data_3086781773ff12965b0336fc843be46e
#
_entry.id   3086781773ff12965b0336fc843be46e
#
_cell.length_a   1.000
_cell.length_b   1.000
_cell.length_c   1.000
_cell.angle_alpha   90.00
_cell.angle_beta   90.00
_cell.angle_gamma   90.00
#
_symmetry.space_group_name_H-M   'P 1'
#
loop_
_entity.id
_entity.type
_entity.pdbx_description
1 polymer ?
#
loop_
_entity_poly.entity_id
_entity_poly.type
_entity_poly.pdbx_seq_one_letter_code
_entity_poly.pdbx_strand_id
1 'polypeptide(L)'
;MKLEELLGEELYAQVKAKLDAANEKIENKKDYVRYVDLSEGNYVSKERYSGVAGEKEGLEGQITTLNKTIADLKKNNADNEDLQKTIAALQEDLKNQQKANETIIRTNALKEKLSGEGVLDPDYLIYKAGGLDKFTFDKENKPVGVSDVVKTYKEDSTMVHLFKQDTKPPYHPK
;
A
#
# COMPACT_ATOMS: atom_id res chain seq x y z
N MET A 1 -2.24 -13.87 14.39
CA MET A 1 -2.43 -14.43 15.77
C MET A 1 -1.85 -13.43 16.76
N LYS A 2 -2.58 -13.09 17.84
CA LYS A 2 -2.06 -12.15 18.84
C LYS A 2 -0.96 -12.81 19.69
N LEU A 3 0.03 -12.01 20.10
CA LEU A 3 1.14 -12.50 20.94
C LEU A 3 0.63 -13.11 22.27
N GLU A 4 -0.45 -12.55 22.82
CA GLU A 4 -1.11 -13.03 24.02
C GLU A 4 -1.69 -14.44 23.85
N GLU A 5 -2.29 -14.72 22.69
CA GLU A 5 -2.83 -16.04 22.34
C GLU A 5 -1.73 -17.08 22.17
N LEU A 6 -0.56 -16.65 21.65
CA LEU A 6 0.61 -17.51 21.44
C LEU A 6 1.31 -17.87 22.75
N LEU A 7 1.48 -16.91 23.65
CA LEU A 7 2.30 -17.03 24.86
C LEU A 7 1.48 -17.44 26.08
N GLY A 8 0.16 -17.24 26.08
CA GLY A 8 -0.67 -17.30 27.28
C GLY A 8 -0.48 -16.08 28.19
N GLU A 9 -1.39 -15.89 29.13
CA GLU A 9 -1.47 -14.66 29.94
C GLU A 9 -0.20 -14.38 30.77
N GLU A 10 0.36 -15.41 31.41
CA GLU A 10 1.50 -15.24 32.33
C GLU A 10 2.79 -14.82 31.59
N LEU A 11 3.15 -15.55 30.52
CA LEU A 11 4.33 -15.24 29.73
C LEU A 11 4.17 -13.95 28.93
N TYR A 12 2.95 -13.67 28.44
CA TYR A 12 2.64 -12.40 27.80
C TYR A 12 2.84 -11.20 28.72
N ALA A 13 2.41 -11.29 29.98
CA ALA A 13 2.61 -10.23 30.96
C ALA A 13 4.11 -9.95 31.21
N GLN A 14 4.95 -11.01 31.29
CA GLN A 14 6.38 -10.87 31.44
C GLN A 14 7.04 -10.23 30.22
N VAL A 15 6.66 -10.65 29.01
CA VAL A 15 7.18 -10.08 27.76
C VAL A 15 6.76 -8.62 27.61
N LYS A 16 5.50 -8.31 27.92
CA LYS A 16 4.98 -6.94 27.89
C LYS A 16 5.74 -6.02 28.85
N ALA A 17 5.96 -6.45 30.09
CA ALA A 17 6.73 -5.67 31.05
C ALA A 17 8.16 -5.36 30.58
N LYS A 18 8.82 -6.32 29.92
CA LYS A 18 10.15 -6.11 29.33
C LYS A 18 10.12 -5.14 28.14
N LEU A 19 9.10 -5.22 27.28
CA LEU A 19 8.91 -4.28 26.17
C LEU A 19 8.64 -2.86 26.68
N ASP A 20 7.76 -2.71 27.66
CA ASP A 20 7.44 -1.43 28.27
C ASP A 20 8.70 -0.81 28.91
N ALA A 21 9.49 -1.58 29.67
CA ALA A 21 10.76 -1.12 30.24
C ALA A 21 11.81 -0.75 29.18
N ALA A 22 11.87 -1.48 28.07
CA ALA A 22 12.77 -1.15 26.96
C ALA A 22 12.37 0.17 26.28
N ASN A 23 11.07 0.45 26.22
CA ASN A 23 10.50 1.64 25.56
C ASN A 23 10.49 2.88 26.48
N GLU A 24 10.60 2.72 27.79
CA GLU A 24 10.52 3.81 28.77
C GLU A 24 11.56 4.91 28.54
N LYS A 25 12.74 4.53 28.01
CA LYS A 25 13.84 5.46 27.72
C LYS A 25 13.85 6.01 26.29
N ILE A 26 12.87 5.63 25.46
CA ILE A 26 12.80 6.03 24.06
C ILE A 26 11.85 7.21 23.95
N GLU A 27 12.37 8.38 23.58
CA GLU A 27 11.57 9.61 23.46
C GLU A 27 10.59 9.56 22.29
N ASN A 28 11.00 8.97 21.17
CA ASN A 28 10.20 8.93 19.96
C ASN A 28 9.42 7.62 19.85
N LYS A 29 8.09 7.71 19.89
CA LYS A 29 7.21 6.52 19.77
C LYS A 29 7.38 5.71 18.47
N LYS A 30 8.00 6.27 17.43
CA LYS A 30 8.30 5.54 16.18
C LYS A 30 9.42 4.51 16.39
N ASP A 31 10.31 4.74 17.35
CA ASP A 31 11.46 3.90 17.63
C ASP A 31 11.17 2.84 18.71
N TYR A 32 9.92 2.78 19.20
CA TYR A 32 9.51 1.77 20.19
C TYR A 32 9.68 0.36 19.66
N VAL A 33 10.26 -0.50 20.49
CA VAL A 33 10.29 -1.95 20.25
C VAL A 33 8.87 -2.49 20.38
N ARG A 34 8.41 -3.20 19.34
CA ARG A 34 7.04 -3.75 19.27
C ARG A 34 7.09 -5.16 18.71
N TYR A 35 6.16 -5.98 19.16
CA TYR A 35 5.85 -7.22 18.45
C TYR A 35 4.94 -6.92 17.27
N VAL A 36 5.28 -7.55 16.14
CA VAL A 36 4.49 -7.47 14.91
C VAL A 36 4.42 -8.85 14.30
N ASP A 37 3.23 -9.32 13.97
CA ASP A 37 3.04 -10.55 13.21
C ASP A 37 3.24 -10.26 11.72
N LEU A 38 4.40 -10.64 11.19
CA LEU A 38 4.74 -10.43 9.79
C LEU A 38 3.92 -11.30 8.83
N SER A 39 3.29 -12.37 9.32
CA SER A 39 2.44 -13.24 8.50
C SER A 39 1.12 -12.58 8.07
N GLU A 40 0.74 -11.50 8.76
CA GLU A 40 -0.45 -10.72 8.43
C GLU A 40 -0.30 -9.83 7.18
N GLY A 41 0.91 -9.76 6.59
CA GLY A 41 1.17 -8.98 5.37
C GLY A 41 1.14 -7.46 5.53
N ASN A 42 0.92 -6.95 6.75
CA ASN A 42 0.80 -5.51 7.03
C ASN A 42 2.16 -4.80 7.11
N TYR A 43 3.26 -5.55 7.04
CA TYR A 43 4.61 -5.03 7.21
C TYR A 43 5.54 -5.55 6.13
N VAL A 44 6.35 -4.66 5.60
CA VAL A 44 7.47 -4.99 4.72
C VAL A 44 8.79 -4.67 5.46
N SER A 45 9.86 -5.42 5.17
CA SER A 45 11.16 -5.09 5.76
C SER A 45 11.61 -3.70 5.34
N LYS A 46 12.40 -3.04 6.19
CA LYS A 46 12.95 -1.71 5.90
C LYS A 46 13.79 -1.72 4.62
N GLU A 47 14.54 -2.80 4.38
CA GLU A 47 15.34 -2.96 3.17
C GLU A 47 14.46 -3.01 1.92
N ARG A 48 13.36 -3.77 1.97
CA ARG A 48 12.42 -3.87 0.84
C ARG A 48 11.73 -2.54 0.58
N TYR A 49 11.29 -1.85 1.63
CA TYR A 49 10.72 -0.51 1.50
C TYR A 49 11.73 0.48 0.91
N SER A 50 12.97 0.49 1.42
CA SER A 50 14.03 1.38 0.92
C SER A 50 14.41 1.04 -0.51
N GLY A 51 14.43 -0.24 -0.89
CA GLY A 51 14.66 -0.69 -2.26
C GLY A 51 13.62 -0.12 -3.22
N VAL A 52 12.34 -0.34 -2.92
CA VAL A 52 11.22 0.18 -3.74
C VAL A 52 11.19 1.70 -3.78
N ALA A 53 11.50 2.37 -2.67
CA ALA A 53 11.58 3.83 -2.63
C ALA A 53 12.71 4.37 -3.51
N GLY A 54 13.89 3.71 -3.50
CA GLY A 54 15.03 4.06 -4.37
C GLY A 54 14.75 3.79 -5.84
N GLU A 55 14.10 2.68 -6.18
CA GLU A 55 13.66 2.38 -7.55
C GLU A 55 12.67 3.43 -8.06
N LYS A 56 11.71 3.83 -7.22
CA LYS A 56 10.75 4.89 -7.54
C LYS A 56 11.46 6.20 -7.86
N GLU A 57 12.36 6.65 -6.98
CA GLU A 57 13.14 7.88 -7.17
C GLU A 57 13.99 7.82 -8.45
N GLY A 58 14.63 6.68 -8.70
CA GLY A 58 15.39 6.44 -9.94
C GLY A 58 14.54 6.55 -11.20
N LEU A 59 13.36 5.96 -11.20
CA LEU A 59 12.40 6.04 -12.31
C LEU A 59 11.88 7.47 -12.52
N GLU A 60 11.58 8.20 -11.48
CA GLU A 60 11.16 9.62 -11.55
C GLU A 60 12.27 10.49 -12.15
N GLY A 61 13.53 10.23 -11.78
CA GLY A 61 14.70 10.88 -12.37
C GLY A 61 14.86 10.58 -13.87
N GLN A 62 14.66 9.33 -14.28
CA GLN A 62 14.70 8.93 -15.69
C GLN A 62 13.58 9.60 -16.49
N ILE A 63 12.35 9.64 -15.96
CA ILE A 63 11.22 10.32 -16.57
C ILE A 63 11.52 11.80 -16.79
N THR A 64 12.10 12.46 -15.79
CA THR A 64 12.48 13.88 -15.89
C THR A 64 13.52 14.10 -17.00
N THR A 65 14.54 13.25 -17.06
CA THR A 65 15.59 13.31 -18.10
C THR A 65 15.02 13.08 -19.49
N LEU A 66 14.16 12.07 -19.65
CA LEU A 66 13.50 11.76 -20.93
C LEU A 66 12.62 12.92 -21.41
N ASN A 67 11.83 13.53 -20.51
CA ASN A 67 11.01 14.69 -20.85
C ASN A 67 11.85 15.87 -21.35
N LYS A 68 13.00 16.13 -20.72
CA LYS A 68 13.93 17.17 -21.17
C LYS A 68 14.50 16.83 -22.55
N THR A 69 14.97 15.60 -22.75
CA THR A 69 15.50 15.15 -24.05
C THR A 69 14.44 15.29 -25.15
N ILE A 70 13.20 14.92 -24.89
CA ILE A 70 12.08 15.08 -25.82
C ILE A 70 11.84 16.53 -26.17
N ALA A 71 11.88 17.44 -25.18
CA ALA A 71 11.71 18.88 -25.39
C ALA A 71 12.83 19.47 -26.25
N ASP A 72 14.08 19.07 -25.99
CA ASP A 72 15.24 19.49 -26.76
C ASP A 72 15.20 18.97 -28.21
N LEU A 73 14.82 17.72 -28.41
CA LEU A 73 14.65 17.12 -29.74
C LEU A 73 13.56 17.85 -30.54
N LYS A 74 12.40 18.16 -29.91
CA LYS A 74 11.33 18.93 -30.56
C LYS A 74 11.82 20.31 -31.02
N LYS A 75 12.55 21.00 -30.16
CA LYS A 75 13.07 22.34 -30.47
C LYS A 75 14.08 22.32 -31.60
N ASN A 76 14.99 21.34 -31.61
CA ASN A 76 16.10 21.29 -32.55
C ASN A 76 15.74 20.67 -33.90
N ASN A 77 14.60 20.03 -34.04
CA ASN A 77 14.17 19.29 -35.23
C ASN A 77 12.73 19.61 -35.63
N ALA A 78 12.34 20.87 -35.48
CA ALA A 78 10.96 21.30 -35.79
C ALA A 78 10.55 21.04 -37.24
N ASP A 79 11.50 21.07 -38.17
CA ASP A 79 11.28 20.90 -39.61
C ASP A 79 11.36 19.44 -40.09
N ASN A 80 11.68 18.50 -39.20
CA ASN A 80 11.79 17.07 -39.54
C ASN A 80 10.50 16.32 -39.13
N GLU A 81 9.63 16.07 -40.08
CA GLU A 81 8.32 15.45 -39.88
C GLU A 81 8.40 14.04 -39.29
N ASP A 82 9.34 13.21 -39.72
CA ASP A 82 9.47 11.84 -39.23
C ASP A 82 10.00 11.80 -37.80
N LEU A 83 10.87 12.73 -37.46
CA LEU A 83 11.35 12.90 -36.09
C LEU A 83 10.24 13.41 -35.16
N GLN A 84 9.40 14.32 -35.64
CA GLN A 84 8.23 14.79 -34.88
C GLN A 84 7.23 13.66 -34.60
N LYS A 85 6.99 12.76 -35.56
CA LYS A 85 6.16 11.57 -35.37
C LYS A 85 6.76 10.63 -34.30
N THR A 86 8.06 10.39 -34.38
CA THR A 86 8.77 9.55 -33.39
C THR A 86 8.70 10.16 -31.98
N ILE A 87 8.89 11.47 -31.86
CA ILE A 87 8.79 12.19 -30.59
C ILE A 87 7.35 12.08 -30.02
N ALA A 88 6.33 12.23 -30.87
CA ALA A 88 4.93 12.09 -30.44
C ALA A 88 4.65 10.68 -29.90
N ALA A 89 5.11 9.63 -30.59
CA ALA A 89 4.97 8.25 -30.14
C ALA A 89 5.67 8.01 -28.79
N LEU A 90 6.89 8.48 -28.62
CA LEU A 90 7.64 8.35 -27.35
C LEU A 90 6.95 9.10 -26.19
N GLN A 91 6.32 10.24 -26.47
CA GLN A 91 5.56 10.96 -25.45
C GLN A 91 4.30 10.20 -25.03
N GLU A 92 3.62 9.56 -25.96
CA GLU A 92 2.46 8.72 -25.67
C GLU A 92 2.86 7.51 -24.84
N ASP A 93 3.95 6.83 -25.22
CA ASP A 93 4.48 5.70 -24.45
C ASP A 93 4.88 6.10 -23.02
N LEU A 94 5.56 7.22 -22.86
CA LEU A 94 5.93 7.76 -21.56
C LEU A 94 4.69 8.05 -20.70
N LYS A 95 3.66 8.67 -21.30
CA LYS A 95 2.39 8.94 -20.63
C LYS A 95 1.69 7.64 -20.20
N ASN A 96 1.73 6.63 -21.05
CA ASN A 96 1.14 5.31 -20.73
C ASN A 96 1.92 4.62 -19.61
N GLN A 97 3.25 4.68 -19.60
CA GLN A 97 4.06 4.17 -18.51
C GLN A 97 3.81 4.91 -17.20
N GLN A 98 3.68 6.24 -17.23
CA GLN A 98 3.34 7.02 -16.03
C GLN A 98 1.99 6.61 -15.46
N LYS A 99 0.96 6.44 -16.31
CA LYS A 99 -0.36 5.96 -15.88
C LYS A 99 -0.32 4.55 -15.30
N ALA A 100 0.44 3.65 -15.93
CA ALA A 100 0.61 2.29 -15.44
C ALA A 100 1.28 2.28 -14.05
N ASN A 101 2.34 3.07 -13.87
CA ASN A 101 3.01 3.23 -12.58
C ASN A 101 2.07 3.82 -11.52
N GLU A 102 1.31 4.86 -11.87
CA GLU A 102 0.33 5.46 -10.96
C GLU A 102 -0.73 4.43 -10.54
N THR A 103 -1.22 3.62 -11.49
CA THR A 103 -2.16 2.54 -11.20
C THR A 103 -1.56 1.50 -10.25
N ILE A 104 -0.30 1.11 -10.43
CA ILE A 104 0.39 0.18 -9.54
C ILE A 104 0.52 0.76 -8.14
N ILE A 105 0.95 2.02 -8.01
CA ILE A 105 1.11 2.72 -6.74
C ILE A 105 -0.24 2.78 -6.00
N ARG A 106 -1.30 3.22 -6.69
CA ARG A 106 -2.66 3.32 -6.13
C ARG A 106 -3.21 1.96 -5.72
N THR A 107 -3.02 0.95 -6.56
CA THR A 107 -3.48 -0.42 -6.26
C THR A 107 -2.79 -0.96 -5.02
N ASN A 108 -1.48 -0.81 -4.90
CA ASN A 108 -0.73 -1.29 -3.75
C ASN A 108 -1.11 -0.54 -2.46
N ALA A 109 -1.20 0.79 -2.52
CA ALA A 109 -1.63 1.61 -1.38
C ALA A 109 -3.06 1.26 -0.93
N LEU A 110 -3.96 1.01 -1.89
CA LEU A 110 -5.34 0.59 -1.59
C LEU A 110 -5.39 -0.81 -0.97
N LYS A 111 -4.64 -1.78 -1.51
CA LYS A 111 -4.55 -3.13 -0.94
C LYS A 111 -4.02 -3.11 0.49
N GLU A 112 -2.98 -2.33 0.75
CA GLU A 112 -2.44 -2.14 2.10
C GLU A 112 -3.50 -1.57 3.05
N LYS A 113 -4.20 -0.53 2.62
CA LYS A 113 -5.26 0.09 3.42
C LYS A 113 -6.43 -0.87 3.68
N LEU A 114 -6.89 -1.59 2.66
CA LEU A 114 -7.95 -2.59 2.79
C LEU A 114 -7.56 -3.74 3.73
N SER A 115 -6.33 -4.24 3.62
CA SER A 115 -5.80 -5.25 4.55
C SER A 115 -5.78 -4.74 5.99
N GLY A 116 -5.39 -3.48 6.20
CA GLY A 116 -5.44 -2.80 7.51
C GLY A 116 -6.85 -2.66 8.09
N GLU A 117 -7.88 -2.59 7.25
CA GLU A 117 -9.30 -2.58 7.63
C GLU A 117 -9.87 -4.00 7.87
N GLY A 118 -9.03 -5.03 7.75
CA GLY A 118 -9.39 -6.43 7.99
C GLY A 118 -9.96 -7.16 6.78
N VAL A 119 -9.77 -6.65 5.57
CA VAL A 119 -10.14 -7.34 4.32
C VAL A 119 -9.16 -8.48 4.06
N LEU A 120 -9.65 -9.70 3.90
CA LEU A 120 -8.84 -10.90 3.65
C LEU A 120 -8.37 -11.01 2.21
N ASP A 121 -9.21 -10.58 1.28
CA ASP A 121 -8.90 -10.56 -0.16
C ASP A 121 -9.16 -9.16 -0.74
N PRO A 122 -8.18 -8.25 -0.68
CA PRO A 122 -8.30 -6.91 -1.24
C PRO A 122 -8.53 -6.89 -2.74
N ASP A 123 -7.95 -7.82 -3.49
CA ASP A 123 -8.12 -7.89 -4.95
C ASP A 123 -9.56 -8.18 -5.33
N TYR A 124 -10.16 -9.13 -4.66
CA TYR A 124 -11.56 -9.46 -4.90
C TYR A 124 -12.49 -8.32 -4.48
N LEU A 125 -12.21 -7.63 -3.37
CA LEU A 125 -13.00 -6.47 -2.97
C LEU A 125 -12.91 -5.33 -3.98
N ILE A 126 -11.70 -5.02 -4.49
CA ILE A 126 -11.49 -4.01 -5.54
C ILE A 126 -12.27 -4.38 -6.80
N TYR A 127 -12.21 -5.65 -7.22
CA TYR A 127 -12.97 -6.13 -8.36
C TYR A 127 -14.49 -5.97 -8.14
N LYS A 128 -15.00 -6.36 -6.99
CA LYS A 128 -16.44 -6.25 -6.65
C LYS A 128 -16.91 -4.81 -6.53
N ALA A 129 -16.06 -3.90 -6.08
CA ALA A 129 -16.33 -2.47 -6.04
C ALA A 129 -16.44 -1.83 -7.43
N GLY A 130 -16.03 -2.54 -8.48
CA GLY A 130 -16.02 -2.04 -9.87
C GLY A 130 -14.69 -1.43 -10.30
N GLY A 131 -13.58 -1.84 -9.63
CA GLY A 131 -12.22 -1.45 -9.99
C GLY A 131 -11.66 -0.29 -9.18
N LEU A 132 -10.42 0.06 -9.49
CA LEU A 132 -9.66 1.09 -8.79
C LEU A 132 -10.30 2.49 -8.86
N ASP A 133 -11.01 2.77 -9.96
CA ASP A 133 -11.66 4.07 -10.23
C ASP A 133 -12.83 4.38 -9.28
N LYS A 134 -13.27 3.41 -8.52
CA LYS A 134 -14.30 3.58 -7.48
C LYS A 134 -13.78 4.08 -6.16
N PHE A 135 -12.46 4.16 -6.03
CA PHE A 135 -11.79 4.66 -4.84
C PHE A 135 -11.19 6.04 -5.09
N THR A 136 -11.22 6.88 -4.07
CA THR A 136 -10.63 8.22 -4.13
C THR A 136 -9.20 8.19 -3.63
N PHE A 137 -8.32 8.95 -4.30
CA PHE A 137 -6.92 9.08 -3.93
C PHE A 137 -6.56 10.57 -3.78
N ASP A 138 -5.68 10.85 -2.84
CA ASP A 138 -5.11 12.19 -2.69
C ASP A 138 -3.99 12.46 -3.72
N LYS A 139 -3.36 13.63 -3.61
CA LYS A 139 -2.27 14.04 -4.51
C LYS A 139 -1.01 13.18 -4.39
N GLU A 140 -0.88 12.43 -3.30
CA GLU A 140 0.22 11.51 -3.02
C GLU A 140 -0.13 10.05 -3.39
N ASN A 141 -1.25 9.83 -4.11
CA ASN A 141 -1.79 8.52 -4.46
C ASN A 141 -2.16 7.65 -3.27
N LYS A 142 -2.44 8.26 -2.10
CA LYS A 142 -2.95 7.53 -0.93
C LYS A 142 -4.48 7.44 -0.99
N PRO A 143 -5.06 6.28 -0.68
CA PRO A 143 -6.50 6.10 -0.74
C PRO A 143 -7.19 6.85 0.42
N VAL A 144 -8.31 7.53 0.10
CA VAL A 144 -9.12 8.33 1.02
C VAL A 144 -10.53 7.74 1.11
N GLY A 145 -11.13 7.78 2.30
CA GLY A 145 -12.51 7.31 2.51
C GLY A 145 -12.69 5.79 2.43
N VAL A 146 -11.61 5.01 2.50
CA VAL A 146 -11.66 3.55 2.38
C VAL A 146 -12.50 2.91 3.50
N SER A 147 -12.41 3.43 4.72
CA SER A 147 -13.15 2.90 5.87
C SER A 147 -14.67 2.96 5.66
N ASP A 148 -15.18 3.99 5.00
CA ASP A 148 -16.61 4.12 4.70
C ASP A 148 -17.05 3.08 3.66
N VAL A 149 -16.24 2.87 2.63
CA VAL A 149 -16.47 1.85 1.61
C VAL A 149 -16.45 0.46 2.25
N VAL A 150 -15.45 0.16 3.07
CA VAL A 150 -15.33 -1.12 3.80
C VAL A 150 -16.53 -1.35 4.70
N LYS A 151 -17.01 -0.33 5.40
CA LYS A 151 -18.20 -0.43 6.26
C LYS A 151 -19.44 -0.88 5.48
N THR A 152 -19.67 -0.31 4.31
CA THR A 152 -20.79 -0.70 3.44
C THR A 152 -20.73 -2.18 3.05
N TYR A 153 -19.52 -2.70 2.74
CA TYR A 153 -19.34 -4.11 2.41
C TYR A 153 -19.39 -5.05 3.63
N LYS A 154 -19.02 -4.57 4.82
CA LYS A 154 -19.19 -5.34 6.07
C LYS A 154 -20.67 -5.54 6.45
N GLU A 155 -21.53 -4.61 6.06
CA GLU A 155 -22.98 -4.68 6.30
C GLU A 155 -23.68 -5.58 5.27
N ASP A 156 -23.04 -5.89 4.15
CA ASP A 156 -23.57 -6.80 3.13
C ASP A 156 -23.33 -8.27 3.54
N SER A 157 -24.41 -8.98 3.84
CA SER A 157 -24.38 -10.38 4.25
C SER A 157 -23.69 -11.32 3.26
N THR A 158 -23.64 -10.97 1.98
CA THR A 158 -22.97 -11.75 0.92
C THR A 158 -21.45 -11.58 0.94
N MET A 159 -20.95 -10.52 1.58
CA MET A 159 -19.54 -10.12 1.59
C MET A 159 -18.84 -10.33 2.94
N VAL A 160 -19.57 -10.73 3.98
CA VAL A 160 -19.03 -10.94 5.35
C VAL A 160 -17.81 -11.85 5.36
N HIS A 161 -17.78 -12.86 4.49
CA HIS A 161 -16.67 -13.82 4.39
C HIS A 161 -15.34 -13.20 3.92
N LEU A 162 -15.37 -11.98 3.37
CA LEU A 162 -14.17 -11.25 2.95
C LEU A 162 -13.48 -10.52 4.10
N PHE A 163 -14.07 -10.52 5.27
CA PHE A 163 -13.54 -9.79 6.43
C PHE A 163 -13.10 -10.74 7.53
N LYS A 164 -12.04 -10.36 8.26
CA LYS A 164 -11.63 -11.05 9.48
C LYS A 164 -12.81 -11.01 10.46
N GLN A 165 -13.34 -12.16 10.80
CA GLN A 165 -14.38 -12.26 11.83
C GLN A 165 -13.72 -12.27 13.20
N ASP A 166 -14.18 -11.40 14.10
CA ASP A 166 -13.84 -11.47 15.52
C ASP A 166 -14.57 -12.67 16.16
N THR A 167 -14.22 -13.88 15.74
CA THR A 167 -14.70 -15.10 16.38
C THR A 167 -13.96 -15.27 17.69
N LYS A 168 -14.50 -14.74 18.78
CA LYS A 168 -14.23 -15.32 20.10
C LYS A 168 -14.72 -16.75 20.04
N PRO A 169 -13.90 -17.77 20.27
CA PRO A 169 -14.38 -19.12 20.38
C PRO A 169 -15.43 -19.16 21.51
N PRO A 170 -16.55 -19.88 21.35
CA PRO A 170 -17.53 -20.00 22.40
C PRO A 170 -16.82 -20.61 23.62
N TYR A 171 -16.80 -19.87 24.72
CA TYR A 171 -16.34 -20.38 26.01
C TYR A 171 -17.27 -21.51 26.42
N HIS A 172 -16.79 -22.76 26.42
CA HIS A 172 -17.46 -23.90 27.05
C HIS A 172 -16.86 -24.08 28.45
N PRO A 173 -17.54 -23.61 29.53
CA PRO A 173 -17.11 -23.98 30.87
C PRO A 173 -17.30 -25.49 31.04
N LYS A 174 -16.24 -26.14 31.52
CA LYS A 174 -16.31 -27.51 32.02
C LYS A 174 -16.94 -27.52 33.39
#